data_cf4a9767000a5ef5ceb4d90f67db676d
#
_entry.id   cf4a9767000a5ef5ceb4d90f67db676d
#
_cell.length_a   1.000
_cell.length_b   1.000
_cell.length_c   1.000
_cell.angle_alpha   90.00
_cell.angle_beta   90.00
_cell.angle_gamma   90.00
#
_symmetry.space_group_name_H-M   'P 1'
#
loop_
_entity.id
_entity.type
_entity.pdbx_description
1 polymer ?
#
loop_
_entity_poly.entity_id
_entity_poly.type
_entity_poly.pdbx_seq_one_letter_code
_entity_poly.pdbx_strand_id
1 'polypeptide(L)'
;MKNILVIGAAGQIGSELVPYLRSLGYMTVAGTSGRTPLPPHLADGPSAVVDLTDTEKLRNTIDFFKIDTVMNLAAILSATAEADPLKAWRVGVDGVIGLLEIARDRRLSVFTPSSIGVFGPSTPLKFRFISEVRGTQP
;
A
#
# COMPACT_ATOMS: atom_id res chain seq x y z
N MET A 1 1.05 0.80 -20.54
CA MET A 1 0.09 1.37 -19.57
C MET A 1 0.41 0.72 -18.24
N LYS A 2 0.46 1.47 -17.14
CA LYS A 2 0.76 0.88 -15.83
C LYS A 2 -0.50 0.31 -15.21
N ASN A 3 -0.33 -0.87 -14.57
CA ASN A 3 -1.37 -1.55 -13.82
C ASN A 3 -1.09 -1.36 -12.32
N ILE A 4 -1.94 -0.63 -11.65
CA ILE A 4 -1.70 -0.17 -10.29
C ILE A 4 -2.66 -0.87 -9.33
N LEU A 5 -2.13 -1.45 -8.25
CA LEU A 5 -2.92 -1.92 -7.11
C LEU A 5 -2.82 -0.89 -5.98
N VAL A 6 -3.95 -0.35 -5.53
CA VAL A 6 -4.01 0.52 -4.36
C VAL A 6 -4.55 -0.28 -3.19
N ILE A 7 -3.70 -0.68 -2.25
CA ILE A 7 -4.10 -1.38 -1.02
C ILE A 7 -4.55 -0.33 0.00
N GLY A 8 -5.71 -0.53 0.63
CA GLY A 8 -6.32 0.47 1.50
C GLY A 8 -7.21 1.46 0.73
N ALA A 9 -7.77 1.03 -0.40
CA ALA A 9 -8.61 1.85 -1.28
C ALA A 9 -9.89 2.38 -0.60
N ALA A 10 -10.40 1.72 0.44
CA ALA A 10 -11.56 2.19 1.20
C ALA A 10 -11.22 3.25 2.26
N GLY A 11 -9.93 3.56 2.45
CA GLY A 11 -9.48 4.61 3.36
C GLY A 11 -9.59 6.01 2.78
N GLN A 12 -9.35 7.04 3.61
CA GLN A 12 -9.49 8.45 3.23
C GLN A 12 -8.66 8.80 1.98
N ILE A 13 -7.37 8.45 1.95
CA ILE A 13 -6.50 8.75 0.81
C ILE A 13 -6.85 7.84 -0.38
N GLY A 14 -7.08 6.54 -0.12
CA GLY A 14 -7.34 5.56 -1.17
C GLY A 14 -8.61 5.84 -1.97
N SER A 15 -9.67 6.31 -1.30
CA SER A 15 -10.96 6.62 -1.93
C SER A 15 -10.89 7.80 -2.92
N GLU A 16 -9.93 8.69 -2.76
CA GLU A 16 -9.66 9.80 -3.67
C GLU A 16 -8.62 9.42 -4.73
N LEU A 17 -7.59 8.66 -4.34
CA LEU A 17 -6.49 8.31 -5.22
C LEU A 17 -6.92 7.37 -6.35
N VAL A 18 -7.76 6.38 -6.05
CA VAL A 18 -8.20 5.39 -7.07
C VAL A 18 -8.93 6.05 -8.23
N PRO A 19 -9.98 6.89 -8.04
CA PRO A 19 -10.65 7.54 -9.15
C PRO A 19 -9.73 8.52 -9.89
N TYR A 20 -8.83 9.21 -9.18
CA TYR A 20 -7.86 10.08 -9.79
C TYR A 20 -6.92 9.31 -10.75
N LEU A 21 -6.37 8.18 -10.33
CA LEU A 21 -5.51 7.35 -11.18
C LEU A 21 -6.28 6.79 -12.38
N ARG A 22 -7.54 6.38 -12.18
CA ARG A 22 -8.42 5.94 -13.28
C ARG A 22 -8.68 7.06 -14.28
N SER A 23 -8.90 8.30 -13.82
CA SER A 23 -9.10 9.46 -14.70
C SER A 23 -7.87 9.80 -15.54
N LEU A 24 -6.67 9.43 -15.07
CA LEU A 24 -5.43 9.54 -15.83
C LEU A 24 -5.20 8.38 -16.82
N GLY A 25 -6.15 7.45 -16.92
CA GLY A 25 -6.08 6.32 -17.84
C GLY A 25 -5.27 5.13 -17.33
N TYR A 26 -4.88 5.09 -16.04
CA TYR A 26 -4.23 3.91 -15.48
C TYR A 26 -5.24 2.80 -15.16
N MET A 27 -4.90 1.55 -15.45
CA MET A 27 -5.64 0.40 -14.93
C MET A 27 -5.39 0.32 -13.43
N THR A 28 -6.39 0.67 -12.63
CA THR A 28 -6.25 0.78 -11.18
C THR A 28 -7.22 -0.13 -10.46
N VAL A 29 -6.66 -1.10 -9.73
CA VAL A 29 -7.40 -2.05 -8.89
C VAL A 29 -7.54 -1.48 -7.48
N ALA A 30 -8.78 -1.38 -7.01
CA ALA A 30 -9.08 -0.96 -5.64
C ALA A 30 -8.99 -2.16 -4.68
N GLY A 31 -7.90 -2.23 -3.92
CA GLY A 31 -7.64 -3.26 -2.92
C GLY A 31 -8.20 -2.89 -1.54
N THR A 32 -9.07 -3.75 -1.00
CA THR A 32 -9.61 -3.60 0.37
C THR A 32 -9.44 -4.90 1.15
N SER A 33 -9.28 -4.80 2.47
CA SER A 33 -9.24 -5.98 3.35
C SER A 33 -10.61 -6.70 3.46
N GLY A 34 -11.67 -6.12 2.93
CA GLY A 34 -13.03 -6.61 3.07
C GLY A 34 -13.72 -6.25 4.39
N ARG A 35 -12.99 -5.64 5.35
CA ARG A 35 -13.58 -5.19 6.63
C ARG A 35 -14.39 -3.92 6.46
N THR A 36 -13.98 -3.05 5.55
CA THR A 36 -14.68 -1.83 5.17
C THR A 36 -15.18 -1.98 3.74
N PRO A 37 -16.47 -1.81 3.48
CA PRO A 37 -17.00 -1.81 2.13
C PRO A 37 -16.31 -0.75 1.26
N LEU A 38 -16.14 -1.05 -0.01
CA LEU A 38 -15.69 -0.03 -0.95
C LEU A 38 -16.76 1.05 -1.09
N PRO A 39 -16.35 2.34 -1.11
CA PRO A 39 -17.25 3.42 -1.46
C PRO A 39 -17.95 3.17 -2.82
N PRO A 40 -19.22 3.53 -3.01
CA PRO A 40 -19.96 3.26 -4.24
C PRO A 40 -19.26 3.74 -5.52
N HIS A 41 -18.61 4.90 -5.47
CA HIS A 41 -17.88 5.48 -6.61
C HIS A 41 -16.61 4.68 -7.00
N LEU A 42 -16.18 3.70 -6.21
CA LEU A 42 -15.09 2.78 -6.56
C LEU A 42 -15.58 1.44 -7.09
N ALA A 43 -16.88 1.14 -6.91
CA ALA A 43 -17.47 -0.15 -7.26
C ALA A 43 -17.52 -0.41 -8.76
N ASP A 44 -17.55 0.65 -9.58
CA ASP A 44 -17.70 0.56 -11.04
C ASP A 44 -16.40 0.15 -11.77
N GLY A 45 -15.33 -0.12 -11.04
CA GLY A 45 -14.06 -0.50 -11.63
C GLY A 45 -13.40 -1.72 -10.99
N PRO A 46 -12.23 -2.14 -11.49
CA PRO A 46 -11.52 -3.28 -10.95
C PRO A 46 -11.30 -3.16 -9.44
N SER A 47 -11.66 -4.21 -8.71
CA SER A 47 -11.46 -4.28 -7.27
C SER A 47 -11.08 -5.69 -6.82
N ALA A 48 -10.43 -5.80 -5.67
CA ALA A 48 -10.04 -7.08 -5.07
C ALA A 48 -10.07 -7.01 -3.55
N VAL A 49 -10.41 -8.13 -2.92
CA VAL A 49 -10.23 -8.28 -1.47
C VAL A 49 -8.80 -8.72 -1.21
N VAL A 50 -8.00 -7.82 -0.66
CA VAL A 50 -6.57 -8.02 -0.38
C VAL A 50 -6.28 -7.61 1.06
N ASP A 51 -5.88 -8.57 1.88
CA ASP A 51 -5.28 -8.30 3.19
C ASP A 51 -3.76 -8.36 3.05
N LEU A 52 -3.07 -7.32 3.52
CA LEU A 52 -1.61 -7.22 3.41
C LEU A 52 -0.88 -8.36 4.14
N THR A 53 -1.54 -8.97 5.12
CA THR A 53 -0.99 -10.10 5.88
C THR A 53 -1.20 -11.46 5.20
N ASP A 54 -2.00 -11.53 4.14
CA ASP A 54 -2.24 -12.71 3.30
C ASP A 54 -1.38 -12.61 2.02
N THR A 55 -0.13 -13.00 2.14
CA THR A 55 0.85 -12.88 1.05
C THR A 55 0.51 -13.76 -0.15
N GLU A 56 -0.15 -14.88 0.03
CA GLU A 56 -0.57 -15.75 -1.06
C GLU A 56 -1.66 -15.09 -1.88
N LYS A 57 -2.70 -14.58 -1.22
CA LYS A 57 -3.78 -13.87 -1.89
C LYS A 57 -3.32 -12.58 -2.55
N LEU A 58 -2.39 -11.88 -1.91
CA LEU A 58 -1.76 -10.69 -2.50
C LEU A 58 -1.00 -11.05 -3.78
N ARG A 59 -0.19 -12.11 -3.76
CA ARG A 59 0.54 -12.61 -4.93
C ARG A 59 -0.41 -12.99 -6.07
N ASN A 60 -1.46 -13.75 -5.77
CA ASN A 60 -2.45 -14.15 -6.75
C ASN A 60 -3.17 -12.95 -7.38
N THR A 61 -3.47 -11.93 -6.59
CA THR A 61 -4.08 -10.68 -7.08
C THR A 61 -3.14 -9.92 -8.02
N ILE A 62 -1.87 -9.81 -7.64
CA ILE A 62 -0.82 -9.17 -8.45
C ILE A 62 -0.67 -9.87 -9.80
N ASP A 63 -0.59 -11.19 -9.79
CA ASP A 63 -0.42 -12.00 -10.98
C ASP A 63 -1.68 -11.96 -11.88
N PHE A 64 -2.88 -12.04 -11.30
CA PHE A 64 -4.16 -11.98 -12.03
C PHE A 64 -4.36 -10.66 -12.78
N PHE A 65 -4.14 -9.53 -12.10
CA PHE A 65 -4.31 -8.20 -12.70
C PHE A 65 -3.05 -7.70 -13.42
N LYS A 66 -1.98 -8.50 -13.47
CA LYS A 66 -0.68 -8.13 -14.07
C LYS A 66 -0.18 -6.79 -13.50
N ILE A 67 -0.24 -6.65 -12.18
CA ILE A 67 0.17 -5.44 -11.48
C ILE A 67 1.68 -5.22 -11.65
N ASP A 68 2.06 -4.00 -11.96
CA ASP A 68 3.46 -3.55 -12.02
C ASP A 68 3.80 -2.53 -10.94
N THR A 69 2.78 -1.92 -10.34
CA THR A 69 2.96 -0.90 -9.30
C THR A 69 1.97 -1.13 -8.15
N VAL A 70 2.47 -1.14 -6.92
CA VAL A 70 1.64 -1.22 -5.71
C VAL A 70 1.77 0.06 -4.91
N MET A 71 0.63 0.68 -4.60
CA MET A 71 0.52 1.77 -3.64
C MET A 71 -0.10 1.23 -2.36
N ASN A 72 0.73 1.03 -1.33
CA ASN A 72 0.30 0.51 -0.05
C ASN A 72 -0.09 1.67 0.87
N LEU A 73 -1.40 1.86 1.04
CA LEU A 73 -1.99 2.84 1.97
C LEU A 73 -2.64 2.14 3.18
N ALA A 74 -2.45 0.82 3.32
CA ALA A 74 -2.96 0.10 4.47
C ALA A 74 -2.18 0.49 5.72
N ALA A 75 -2.91 0.98 6.72
CA ALA A 75 -2.36 1.33 8.02
C ALA A 75 -3.38 1.04 9.11
N ILE A 76 -2.91 0.75 10.30
CA ILE A 76 -3.72 0.71 11.52
C ILE A 76 -3.50 2.02 12.25
N LEU A 77 -4.59 2.77 12.50
CA LEU A 77 -4.53 4.06 13.17
C LEU A 77 -4.11 3.91 14.65
N SER A 78 -3.48 4.93 15.19
CA SER A 78 -2.86 4.94 16.54
C SER A 78 -3.73 4.34 17.64
N ALA A 79 -4.98 4.77 17.78
CA ALA A 79 -5.87 4.25 18.82
C ALA A 79 -6.14 2.73 18.69
N THR A 80 -6.29 2.22 17.46
CA THR A 80 -6.45 0.78 17.21
C THR A 80 -5.14 0.04 17.39
N ALA A 81 -4.01 0.67 17.04
CA ALA A 81 -2.68 0.08 17.22
C ALA A 81 -2.32 -0.05 18.69
N GLU A 82 -2.70 0.92 19.53
CA GLU A 82 -2.51 0.86 20.98
C GLU A 82 -3.37 -0.23 21.64
N ALA A 83 -4.60 -0.45 21.13
CA ALA A 83 -5.50 -1.50 21.62
C ALA A 83 -5.03 -2.91 21.21
N ASP A 84 -4.38 -3.07 20.06
CA ASP A 84 -3.87 -4.35 19.54
C ASP A 84 -2.51 -4.15 18.83
N PRO A 85 -1.42 -4.03 19.63
CA PRO A 85 -0.08 -3.80 19.08
C PRO A 85 0.41 -4.94 18.17
N LEU A 86 0.04 -6.19 18.47
CA LEU A 86 0.45 -7.33 17.65
C LEU A 86 -0.18 -7.29 16.26
N LYS A 87 -1.44 -6.90 16.18
CA LYS A 87 -2.12 -6.71 14.90
C LYS A 87 -1.52 -5.54 14.12
N ALA A 88 -1.20 -4.44 14.80
CA ALA A 88 -0.52 -3.30 14.19
C ALA A 88 0.84 -3.71 13.63
N TRP A 89 1.62 -4.52 14.36
CA TRP A 89 2.88 -5.07 13.90
C TRP A 89 2.71 -5.95 12.66
N ARG A 90 1.77 -6.91 12.70
CA ARG A 90 1.51 -7.80 11.57
C ARG A 90 1.16 -7.06 10.28
N VAL A 91 0.34 -6.02 10.36
CA VAL A 91 -0.02 -5.23 9.17
C VAL A 91 1.10 -4.28 8.77
N GLY A 92 1.66 -3.53 9.73
CA GLY A 92 2.62 -2.46 9.46
C GLY A 92 4.04 -2.96 9.18
N VAL A 93 4.42 -4.12 9.69
CA VAL A 93 5.77 -4.68 9.52
C VAL A 93 5.73 -5.95 8.69
N ASP A 94 5.12 -7.03 9.19
CA ASP A 94 5.15 -8.32 8.49
C ASP A 94 4.48 -8.23 7.11
N GLY A 95 3.36 -7.52 7.01
CA GLY A 95 2.65 -7.31 5.74
C GLY A 95 3.48 -6.50 4.75
N VAL A 96 4.19 -5.47 5.21
CA VAL A 96 5.07 -4.67 4.35
C VAL A 96 6.27 -5.49 3.89
N ILE A 97 6.88 -6.28 4.77
CA ILE A 97 7.98 -7.20 4.40
C ILE A 97 7.50 -8.19 3.34
N GLY A 98 6.33 -8.82 3.55
CA GLY A 98 5.74 -9.75 2.57
C GLY A 98 5.48 -9.09 1.21
N LEU A 99 4.98 -7.85 1.20
CA LEU A 99 4.82 -7.08 -0.03
C LEU A 99 6.17 -6.81 -0.72
N LEU A 100 7.20 -6.42 0.02
CA LEU A 100 8.53 -6.14 -0.54
C LEU A 100 9.20 -7.40 -1.12
N GLU A 101 9.02 -8.57 -0.49
CA GLU A 101 9.47 -9.85 -1.02
C GLU A 101 8.79 -10.17 -2.37
N ILE A 102 7.46 -10.00 -2.45
CA ILE A 102 6.72 -10.16 -3.70
C ILE A 102 7.21 -9.15 -4.74
N ALA A 103 7.42 -7.91 -4.34
CA ALA A 103 7.87 -6.84 -5.22
C ALA A 103 9.26 -7.14 -5.81
N ARG A 104 10.18 -7.65 -5.00
CA ARG A 104 11.49 -8.11 -5.47
C ARG A 104 11.35 -9.22 -6.51
N ASP A 105 10.55 -10.25 -6.21
CA ASP A 105 10.37 -11.42 -7.09
C ASP A 105 9.69 -11.06 -8.41
N ARG A 106 8.78 -10.09 -8.40
CA ARG A 106 7.99 -9.65 -9.56
C ARG A 106 8.50 -8.36 -10.21
N ARG A 107 9.56 -7.75 -9.65
CA ARG A 107 10.12 -6.47 -10.10
C ARG A 107 9.07 -5.35 -10.13
N LEU A 108 8.27 -5.26 -9.05
CA LEU A 108 7.24 -4.24 -8.92
C LEU A 108 7.83 -2.93 -8.42
N SER A 109 7.20 -1.82 -8.81
CA SER A 109 7.37 -0.55 -8.10
C SER A 109 6.46 -0.53 -6.88
N VAL A 110 7.00 -0.14 -5.72
CA VAL A 110 6.22 -0.02 -4.47
C VAL A 110 6.30 1.40 -3.94
N PHE A 111 5.15 1.97 -3.60
CA PHE A 111 5.03 3.16 -2.80
C PHE A 111 4.35 2.79 -1.48
N THR A 112 4.98 3.11 -0.36
CA THR A 112 4.38 3.00 0.96
C THR A 112 4.75 4.24 1.78
N PRO A 113 3.75 5.03 2.26
CA PRO A 113 4.03 6.21 3.06
C PRO A 113 4.63 5.82 4.41
N SER A 114 5.56 6.61 4.88
CA SER A 114 6.08 6.55 6.25
C SER A 114 5.17 7.34 7.20
N SER A 115 5.59 7.51 8.43
CA SER A 115 4.86 8.26 9.46
C SER A 115 5.66 9.46 9.94
N ILE A 116 4.97 10.54 10.30
CA ILE A 116 5.59 11.68 11.01
C ILE A 116 6.14 11.27 12.38
N GLY A 117 5.69 10.14 12.93
CA GLY A 117 6.20 9.59 14.18
C GLY A 117 7.67 9.17 14.16
N VAL A 118 8.31 9.13 12.99
CA VAL A 118 9.76 8.92 12.86
C VAL A 118 10.57 10.16 13.28
N PHE A 119 9.92 11.32 13.38
CA PHE A 119 10.54 12.57 13.79
C PHE A 119 10.35 12.79 15.30
N GLY A 120 11.41 13.16 16.00
CA GLY A 120 11.40 13.43 17.43
C GLY A 120 11.86 14.86 17.76
N PRO A 121 11.93 15.22 19.05
CA PRO A 121 12.34 16.56 19.49
C PRO A 121 13.73 16.99 19.01
N SER A 122 14.60 16.04 18.71
CA SER A 122 15.95 16.28 18.19
C SER A 122 16.03 16.35 16.65
N THR A 123 14.90 16.21 15.97
CA THR A 123 14.88 16.27 14.51
C THR A 123 15.18 17.70 14.04
N PRO A 124 16.14 17.91 13.11
CA PRO A 124 16.43 19.22 12.57
C PRO A 124 15.19 19.86 11.92
N LEU A 125 15.02 21.18 12.08
CA LEU A 125 13.89 21.91 11.47
C LEU A 125 13.94 21.90 9.93
N LYS A 126 15.12 21.67 9.34
CA LYS A 126 15.32 21.48 7.90
C LYS A 126 16.08 20.19 7.67
N PHE A 127 15.45 19.24 7.05
CA PHE A 127 16.11 18.02 6.59
C PHE A 127 15.75 17.76 5.13
N ARG A 128 16.69 17.20 4.38
CA ARG A 128 16.45 16.66 3.06
C ARG A 128 16.29 15.15 3.18
N PHE A 129 15.17 14.61 2.79
CA PHE A 129 15.08 13.20 2.46
C PHE A 129 15.79 12.97 1.12
N ILE A 130 16.98 12.41 1.18
CA ILE A 130 17.61 11.80 0.01
C ILE A 130 17.72 10.33 0.35
N SER A 131 16.72 9.54 0.02
CA SER A 131 16.87 8.10 -0.08
C SER A 131 17.17 7.74 -1.54
N GLU A 132 18.38 8.03 -1.99
CA GLU A 132 18.94 7.26 -3.08
C GLU A 132 19.32 5.90 -2.48
N VAL A 133 18.42 4.94 -2.54
CA VAL A 133 18.79 3.53 -2.47
C VAL A 133 19.53 3.25 -3.78
N ARG A 134 20.82 3.52 -3.80
CA ARG A 134 21.69 3.00 -4.85
C ARG A 134 21.71 1.49 -4.64
N GLY A 135 20.94 0.78 -5.47
CA GLY A 135 21.15 -0.64 -5.65
C GLY A 135 22.62 -0.84 -6.05
N THR A 136 23.40 -1.45 -5.18
CA THR A 136 24.70 -2.00 -5.56
C THR A 136 24.41 -3.02 -6.65
N GLN A 137 24.69 -2.66 -7.87
CA GLN A 137 24.83 -3.61 -8.97
C GLN A 137 26.03 -4.52 -8.65
N PRO A 138 25.92 -5.84 -8.83
CA PRO A 138 27.05 -6.75 -8.68
C PRO A 138 28.14 -6.46 -9.68
#